data_4582d87a7ddce37c8a870089ea5f5b9a
#
_entry.id   4582d87a7ddce37c8a870089ea5f5b9a
#
_cell.length_a   1.000
_cell.length_b   1.000
_cell.length_c   1.000
_cell.angle_alpha   90.00
_cell.angle_beta   90.00
_cell.angle_gamma   90.00
#
_symmetry.space_group_name_H-M   'P 1'
#
loop_
_entity.id
_entity.type
_entity.pdbx_description
1 polymer ?
#
loop_
_entity_poly.entity_id
_entity_poly.type
_entity_poly.pdbx_seq_one_letter_code
_entity_poly.pdbx_strand_id
1 'polypeptide(L)'
;MIIIFCGHSDYIQNNRDEEKILAILEEQTVNTQVDFYLGGYGNFDNFAYFCAKKYKALHPNARLIFITPYLPPRIDAKEYDDIIYPALEHVPPKFAISHRNKWMIKKADVVIAYVCHEFGQSHKALSIAKSQNKTIINIASHITQKDKV
;
A
#
# COMPACT_ATOMS: atom_id res chain seq x y z
N MET A 1 4.68 13.65 -0.20
CA MET A 1 5.16 12.29 0.15
C MET A 1 4.17 11.27 -0.36
N ILE A 2 4.65 10.26 -1.02
CA ILE A 2 3.82 9.16 -1.54
C ILE A 2 4.03 7.94 -0.66
N ILE A 3 2.93 7.41 -0.11
CA ILE A 3 2.93 6.22 0.74
C ILE A 3 2.14 5.13 0.03
N ILE A 4 2.71 3.93 -0.04
CA ILE A 4 2.05 2.75 -0.57
C ILE A 4 1.99 1.65 0.48
N PHE A 5 1.13 0.65 0.22
CA PHE A 5 0.94 -0.50 1.08
C PHE A 5 1.16 -1.78 0.28
N CYS A 6 1.71 -2.79 0.93
CA CYS A 6 2.03 -4.06 0.30
C CYS A 6 1.80 -5.18 1.31
N GLY A 7 0.83 -6.05 1.05
CA GLY A 7 0.54 -7.13 1.98
C GLY A 7 -0.27 -8.26 1.37
N HIS A 8 -0.45 -9.31 2.15
CA HIS A 8 -1.08 -10.54 1.68
C HIS A 8 -2.57 -10.35 1.36
N SER A 9 -3.02 -10.99 0.29
CA SER A 9 -4.43 -10.94 -0.14
C SER A 9 -5.37 -11.63 0.86
N ASP A 10 -4.87 -12.56 1.66
CA ASP A 10 -5.61 -13.27 2.71
C ASP A 10 -5.40 -12.68 4.11
N TYR A 11 -4.87 -11.47 4.18
CA TYR A 11 -4.65 -10.78 5.45
C TYR A 11 -5.95 -10.69 6.28
N ILE A 12 -5.82 -10.86 7.59
CA ILE A 12 -6.93 -10.73 8.53
C ILE A 12 -6.72 -9.45 9.35
N GLN A 13 -7.62 -8.50 9.19
CA GLN A 13 -7.52 -7.21 9.87
C GLN A 13 -7.72 -7.34 11.38
N ASN A 14 -7.04 -6.48 12.15
CA ASN A 14 -7.17 -6.41 13.59
C ASN A 14 -6.82 -5.01 14.10
N ASN A 15 -7.29 -4.69 15.29
CA ASN A 15 -7.11 -3.36 15.88
C ASN A 15 -5.64 -3.05 16.19
N ARG A 16 -4.85 -4.05 16.52
CA ARG A 16 -3.43 -3.87 16.83
C ARG A 16 -2.66 -3.37 15.63
N ASP A 17 -2.90 -3.95 14.46
CA ASP A 17 -2.24 -3.53 13.23
C ASP A 17 -2.74 -2.15 12.78
N GLU A 18 -4.02 -1.86 12.97
CA GLU A 18 -4.56 -0.53 12.69
C GLU A 18 -3.87 0.54 13.52
N GLU A 19 -3.72 0.31 14.82
CA GLU A 19 -3.02 1.25 15.70
C GLU A 19 -1.55 1.43 15.28
N LYS A 20 -0.89 0.36 14.89
CA LYS A 20 0.49 0.42 14.39
C LYS A 20 0.61 1.26 13.14
N ILE A 21 -0.28 1.03 12.17
CA ILE A 21 -0.25 1.79 10.91
C ILE A 21 -0.52 3.26 11.17
N LEU A 22 -1.53 3.59 11.96
CA LEU A 22 -1.83 5.00 12.28
C LEU A 22 -0.67 5.69 13.00
N ALA A 23 0.00 5.00 13.92
CA ALA A 23 1.17 5.53 14.59
C ALA A 23 2.34 5.77 13.63
N ILE A 24 2.57 4.83 12.72
CA ILE A 24 3.60 4.96 11.68
C ILE A 24 3.31 6.16 10.79
N LEU A 25 2.06 6.33 10.37
CA LEU A 25 1.67 7.46 9.53
C LEU A 25 1.91 8.80 10.22
N GLU A 26 1.55 8.92 11.49
CA GLU A 26 1.81 10.16 12.25
C GLU A 26 3.31 10.44 12.37
N GLU A 27 4.13 9.43 12.57
CA GLU A 27 5.58 9.58 12.68
C GLU A 27 6.23 9.96 11.35
N GLN A 28 5.83 9.32 10.24
CA GLN A 28 6.45 9.51 8.93
C GLN A 28 6.02 10.80 8.23
N THR A 29 4.90 11.39 8.61
CA THR A 29 4.25 12.45 7.84
C THR A 29 4.21 13.80 8.55
N VAL A 30 5.08 14.03 9.51
CA VAL A 30 5.12 15.32 10.26
C VAL A 30 5.29 16.48 9.29
N ASN A 31 4.32 17.41 9.28
CA ASN A 31 4.33 18.62 8.45
C ASN A 31 4.49 18.36 6.94
N THR A 32 4.05 17.20 6.47
CA THR A 32 4.18 16.81 5.06
C THR A 32 2.82 16.44 4.49
N GLN A 33 2.51 16.95 3.29
CA GLN A 33 1.34 16.51 2.58
C GLN A 33 1.55 15.07 2.08
N VAL A 34 0.50 14.24 2.20
CA VAL A 34 0.56 12.82 1.91
C VAL A 34 -0.41 12.45 0.80
N ASP A 35 0.11 11.75 -0.20
CA ASP A 35 -0.70 11.04 -1.18
C ASP A 35 -0.57 9.54 -0.92
N PHE A 36 -1.69 8.88 -0.63
CA PHE A 36 -1.74 7.43 -0.52
C PHE A 36 -2.05 6.85 -1.89
N TYR A 37 -1.13 6.07 -2.42
CA TYR A 37 -1.36 5.29 -3.64
C TYR A 37 -1.85 3.91 -3.23
N LEU A 38 -3.11 3.61 -3.57
CA LEU A 38 -3.82 2.44 -3.08
C LEU A 38 -4.15 1.48 -4.22
N GLY A 39 -3.94 0.19 -3.96
CA GLY A 39 -4.07 -0.84 -4.98
C GLY A 39 -5.47 -1.40 -5.19
N GLY A 40 -6.30 -1.41 -4.16
CA GLY A 40 -7.70 -1.80 -4.26
C GLY A 40 -7.99 -3.30 -4.43
N TYR A 41 -6.99 -4.16 -4.33
CA TYR A 41 -7.15 -5.61 -4.54
C TYR A 41 -6.55 -6.38 -3.36
N GLY A 42 -7.35 -7.30 -2.79
CA GLY A 42 -6.94 -8.12 -1.66
C GLY A 42 -7.23 -7.52 -0.30
N ASN A 43 -7.13 -8.35 0.74
CA ASN A 43 -7.56 -7.97 2.08
C ASN A 43 -6.67 -6.89 2.70
N PHE A 44 -5.36 -6.96 2.49
CA PHE A 44 -4.48 -5.93 3.04
C PHE A 44 -4.69 -4.59 2.37
N ASP A 45 -4.93 -4.56 1.05
CA ASP A 45 -5.25 -3.33 0.34
C ASP A 45 -6.53 -2.69 0.88
N ASN A 46 -7.56 -3.49 1.17
CA ASN A 46 -8.80 -3.00 1.75
C ASN A 46 -8.58 -2.43 3.15
N PHE A 47 -7.80 -3.11 3.95
CA PHE A 47 -7.43 -2.65 5.29
C PHE A 47 -6.63 -1.34 5.25
N ALA A 48 -5.67 -1.25 4.33
CA ALA A 48 -4.88 -0.04 4.11
C ALA A 48 -5.76 1.15 3.74
N TYR A 49 -6.76 0.93 2.89
CA TYR A 49 -7.74 1.96 2.54
C TYR A 49 -8.46 2.51 3.78
N PHE A 50 -8.94 1.62 4.65
CA PHE A 50 -9.60 2.05 5.89
C PHE A 50 -8.66 2.84 6.81
N CYS A 51 -7.42 2.41 6.96
CA CYS A 51 -6.41 3.12 7.75
C CYS A 51 -6.14 4.51 7.16
N ALA A 52 -5.95 4.60 5.85
CA ALA A 52 -5.73 5.87 5.16
C ALA A 52 -6.92 6.81 5.30
N LYS A 53 -8.12 6.27 5.25
CA LYS A 53 -9.36 7.04 5.43
C LYS A 53 -9.46 7.63 6.84
N LYS A 54 -9.13 6.84 7.86
CA LYS A 54 -9.08 7.33 9.25
C LYS A 54 -8.03 8.40 9.43
N TYR A 55 -6.85 8.20 8.84
CA TYR A 55 -5.79 9.22 8.86
C TYR A 55 -6.26 10.53 8.22
N LYS A 56 -6.91 10.45 7.07
CA LYS A 56 -7.41 11.63 6.35
C LYS A 56 -8.44 12.41 7.17
N ALA A 57 -9.24 11.74 7.98
CA ALA A 57 -10.24 12.41 8.82
C ALA A 57 -9.58 13.41 9.79
N LEU A 58 -8.35 13.13 10.22
CA LEU A 58 -7.56 14.01 11.09
C LEU A 58 -6.59 14.90 10.29
N HIS A 59 -6.33 14.56 9.03
CA HIS A 59 -5.41 15.28 8.14
C HIS A 59 -6.09 15.50 6.79
N PRO A 60 -6.99 16.51 6.68
CA PRO A 60 -7.87 16.67 5.50
C PRO A 60 -7.14 16.88 4.18
N ASN A 61 -5.88 17.32 4.20
CA ASN A 61 -5.09 17.52 2.99
C ASN A 61 -4.51 16.21 2.42
N ALA A 62 -4.59 15.12 3.17
CA ALA A 62 -4.19 13.81 2.65
C ALA A 62 -5.12 13.38 1.52
N ARG A 63 -4.57 12.73 0.50
CA ARG A 63 -5.32 12.28 -0.67
C ARG A 63 -5.24 10.76 -0.80
N LEU A 64 -6.39 10.14 -1.04
CA LEU A 64 -6.49 8.72 -1.34
C LEU A 64 -6.63 8.56 -2.86
N ILE A 65 -5.62 7.98 -3.49
CA ILE A 65 -5.55 7.86 -4.95
C ILE A 65 -5.55 6.38 -5.32
N PHE A 66 -6.55 5.96 -6.09
CA PHE A 66 -6.59 4.60 -6.60
C PHE A 66 -5.71 4.48 -7.82
N ILE A 67 -4.75 3.55 -7.79
CA ILE A 67 -3.89 3.25 -8.95
C ILE A 67 -4.48 2.02 -9.63
N THR A 68 -5.17 2.25 -10.74
CA THR A 68 -5.88 1.19 -11.43
C THR A 68 -4.98 0.46 -12.44
N PRO A 69 -4.98 -0.89 -12.42
CA PRO A 69 -4.27 -1.66 -13.44
C PRO A 69 -5.06 -1.78 -14.74
N TYR A 70 -6.34 -1.41 -14.74
CA TYR A 70 -7.24 -1.58 -15.88
C TYR A 70 -7.99 -0.30 -16.21
N LEU A 71 -8.26 -0.09 -17.50
CA LEU A 71 -9.05 1.03 -17.98
C LEU A 71 -10.20 0.50 -18.85
N PRO A 72 -11.49 0.66 -18.47
CA PRO A 72 -11.94 1.34 -17.24
C PRO A 72 -11.62 0.56 -15.95
N PRO A 73 -11.62 1.24 -14.79
CA PRO A 73 -11.40 0.57 -13.51
C PRO A 73 -12.45 -0.53 -13.27
N ARG A 74 -12.01 -1.65 -12.66
CA ARG A 74 -12.87 -2.80 -12.36
C ARG A 74 -13.42 -2.81 -10.94
N ILE A 75 -13.10 -1.78 -10.14
CA ILE A 75 -13.64 -1.61 -8.79
C ILE A 75 -14.35 -0.25 -8.69
N ASP A 76 -15.21 -0.11 -7.69
CA ASP A 76 -15.85 1.16 -7.40
C ASP A 76 -14.84 2.11 -6.77
N ALA A 77 -14.56 3.21 -7.46
CA ALA A 77 -13.56 4.19 -7.04
C ALA A 77 -14.18 5.50 -6.54
N LYS A 78 -15.47 5.51 -6.21
CA LYS A 78 -16.19 6.73 -5.79
C LYS A 78 -15.63 7.38 -4.53
N GLU A 79 -15.03 6.59 -3.65
CA GLU A 79 -14.52 7.07 -2.36
C GLU A 79 -13.04 7.45 -2.39
N TYR A 80 -12.42 7.40 -3.56
CA TYR A 80 -11.07 7.90 -3.75
C TYR A 80 -11.09 9.35 -4.24
N ASP A 81 -10.08 10.11 -3.88
CA ASP A 81 -9.95 11.49 -4.32
C ASP A 81 -9.56 11.59 -5.80
N ASP A 82 -8.84 10.60 -6.31
CA ASP A 82 -8.38 10.57 -7.68
C ASP A 82 -8.12 9.13 -8.13
N ILE A 83 -7.97 8.94 -9.45
CA ILE A 83 -7.64 7.67 -10.07
C ILE A 83 -6.50 7.91 -11.05
N ILE A 84 -5.46 7.07 -10.96
CA ILE A 84 -4.34 7.11 -11.90
C ILE A 84 -4.24 5.76 -12.61
N TYR A 85 -4.14 5.80 -13.94
CA TYR A 85 -3.85 4.62 -14.77
C TYR A 85 -2.43 4.76 -15.32
N PRO A 86 -1.50 3.83 -14.97
CA PRO A 86 -0.08 3.96 -15.33
C PRO A 86 0.25 3.64 -16.80
N ALA A 87 -0.65 3.81 -17.73
CA ALA A 87 -0.43 3.56 -19.17
C ALA A 87 0.02 2.12 -19.47
N LEU A 88 -0.78 1.15 -19.02
CA LEU A 88 -0.47 -0.28 -19.15
C LEU A 88 -1.13 -0.94 -20.36
N GLU A 89 -1.52 -0.19 -21.39
CA GLU A 89 -2.26 -0.70 -22.56
C GLU A 89 -1.48 -1.79 -23.32
N HIS A 90 -0.16 -1.71 -23.31
CA HIS A 90 0.72 -2.68 -23.97
C HIS A 90 1.00 -3.93 -23.13
N VAL A 91 0.53 -3.96 -21.89
CA VAL A 91 0.77 -5.08 -20.95
C VAL A 91 -0.40 -6.05 -21.04
N PRO A 92 -0.16 -7.37 -21.21
CA PRO A 92 -1.25 -8.35 -21.15
C PRO A 92 -2.03 -8.22 -19.83
N PRO A 93 -3.38 -8.29 -19.86
CA PRO A 93 -4.20 -8.08 -18.67
C PRO A 93 -3.81 -8.95 -17.47
N LYS A 94 -3.35 -10.16 -17.69
CA LYS A 94 -2.93 -11.08 -16.62
C LYS A 94 -1.67 -10.59 -15.86
N PHE A 95 -0.91 -9.65 -16.43
CA PHE A 95 0.28 -9.07 -15.81
C PHE A 95 0.08 -7.62 -15.37
N ALA A 96 -1.12 -7.08 -15.57
CA ALA A 96 -1.37 -5.66 -15.32
C ALA A 96 -1.20 -5.28 -13.84
N ILE A 97 -1.69 -6.11 -12.91
CA ILE A 97 -1.55 -5.85 -11.47
C ILE A 97 -0.07 -5.85 -11.07
N SER A 98 0.71 -6.80 -11.56
CA SER A 98 2.15 -6.87 -11.27
C SER A 98 2.89 -5.63 -11.78
N HIS A 99 2.61 -5.19 -13.00
CA HIS A 99 3.22 -3.98 -13.57
C HIS A 99 2.77 -2.72 -12.84
N ARG A 100 1.50 -2.62 -12.47
CA ARG A 100 0.98 -1.52 -11.66
C ARG A 100 1.71 -1.44 -10.32
N ASN A 101 1.93 -2.58 -9.66
CA ASN A 101 2.65 -2.64 -8.40
C ASN A 101 4.08 -2.12 -8.53
N LYS A 102 4.78 -2.50 -9.60
CA LYS A 102 6.12 -1.99 -9.88
C LYS A 102 6.14 -0.48 -10.07
N TRP A 103 5.14 0.05 -10.76
CA TRP A 103 4.99 1.49 -10.97
C TRP A 103 4.77 2.21 -9.63
N MET A 104 3.91 1.68 -8.77
CA MET A 104 3.65 2.24 -7.45
C MET A 104 4.92 2.26 -6.60
N ILE A 105 5.67 1.16 -6.58
CA ILE A 105 6.92 1.06 -5.82
C ILE A 105 7.91 2.12 -6.29
N LYS A 106 8.06 2.29 -7.60
CA LYS A 106 8.96 3.29 -8.16
C LYS A 106 8.62 4.71 -7.69
N LYS A 107 7.34 5.03 -7.55
CA LYS A 107 6.86 6.34 -7.13
C LYS A 107 6.90 6.54 -5.61
N ALA A 108 6.92 5.48 -4.83
CA ALA A 108 6.76 5.55 -3.38
C ALA A 108 7.96 6.18 -2.68
N ASP A 109 7.68 6.93 -1.63
CA ASP A 109 8.67 7.35 -0.64
C ASP A 109 8.73 6.37 0.52
N VAL A 110 7.57 5.85 0.95
CA VAL A 110 7.45 4.91 2.07
C VAL A 110 6.56 3.74 1.65
N VAL A 111 6.99 2.53 2.00
CA VAL A 111 6.23 1.30 1.80
C VAL A 111 5.87 0.72 3.17
N ILE A 112 4.59 0.67 3.49
CA ILE A 112 4.09 0.01 4.70
C ILE A 112 3.61 -1.38 4.29
N ALA A 113 4.20 -2.42 4.89
CA ALA A 113 4.01 -3.78 4.45
C ALA A 113 3.50 -4.71 5.55
N TYR A 114 2.81 -5.76 5.13
CA TYR A 114 2.53 -6.93 5.94
C TYR A 114 2.91 -8.16 5.13
N VAL A 115 4.17 -8.60 5.26
CA VAL A 115 4.72 -9.73 4.52
C VAL A 115 5.42 -10.64 5.53
N CYS A 116 4.81 -11.80 5.80
CA CYS A 116 5.29 -12.74 6.81
C CYS A 116 5.82 -14.06 6.24
N HIS A 117 5.81 -14.24 4.91
CA HIS A 117 6.39 -15.42 4.28
C HIS A 117 7.16 -15.03 3.00
N GLU A 118 8.03 -15.95 2.54
CA GLU A 118 9.00 -15.68 1.46
C GLU A 118 8.49 -16.12 0.08
N PHE A 119 7.19 -16.01 -0.18
CA PHE A 119 6.59 -16.34 -1.47
C PHE A 119 5.38 -15.45 -1.75
N GLY A 120 4.94 -15.43 -3.01
CA GLY A 120 3.78 -14.70 -3.45
C GLY A 120 4.07 -13.28 -3.93
N GLN A 121 3.02 -12.59 -4.39
CA GLN A 121 3.15 -11.27 -5.01
C GLN A 121 3.59 -10.18 -4.03
N SER A 122 3.10 -10.20 -2.80
CA SER A 122 3.48 -9.20 -1.81
C SER A 122 4.95 -9.33 -1.41
N HIS A 123 5.47 -10.56 -1.33
CA HIS A 123 6.90 -10.78 -1.09
C HIS A 123 7.75 -10.26 -2.26
N LYS A 124 7.33 -10.52 -3.50
CA LYS A 124 8.02 -10.01 -4.70
C LYS A 124 8.03 -8.47 -4.71
N ALA A 125 6.90 -7.84 -4.41
CA ALA A 125 6.81 -6.39 -4.33
C ALA A 125 7.75 -5.81 -3.27
N LEU A 126 7.81 -6.44 -2.10
CA LEU A 126 8.72 -6.01 -1.03
C LEU A 126 10.19 -6.15 -1.45
N SER A 127 10.54 -7.22 -2.16
CA SER A 127 11.90 -7.44 -2.66
C SER A 127 12.30 -6.36 -3.68
N ILE A 128 11.39 -5.96 -4.56
CA ILE A 128 11.62 -4.87 -5.52
C ILE A 128 11.84 -3.55 -4.77
N ALA A 129 11.02 -3.26 -3.77
CA ALA A 129 11.16 -2.05 -2.95
C ALA A 129 12.52 -2.00 -2.24
N LYS A 130 12.98 -3.13 -1.70
CA LYS A 130 14.31 -3.24 -1.09
C LYS A 130 15.42 -2.96 -2.10
N SER A 131 15.31 -3.51 -3.31
CA SER A 131 16.30 -3.29 -4.37
C SER A 131 16.38 -1.84 -4.82
N GLN A 132 15.33 -1.07 -4.65
CA GLN A 132 15.26 0.36 -4.98
C GLN A 132 15.55 1.27 -3.78
N ASN A 133 16.01 0.72 -2.67
CA ASN A 133 16.36 1.45 -1.45
C ASN A 133 15.21 2.31 -0.89
N LYS A 134 13.97 1.84 -1.01
CA LYS A 134 12.82 2.53 -0.45
C LYS A 134 12.79 2.39 1.07
N THR A 135 12.19 3.37 1.76
CA THR A 135 11.89 3.24 3.18
C THR A 135 10.78 2.23 3.36
N ILE A 136 11.07 1.12 4.03
CA ILE A 136 10.14 0.00 4.20
C ILE A 136 9.88 -0.22 5.69
N ILE A 137 8.61 -0.28 6.06
CA ILE A 137 8.18 -0.62 7.41
C ILE A 137 7.27 -1.83 7.31
N ASN A 138 7.79 -3.00 7.64
CA ASN A 138 7.04 -4.25 7.60
C ASN A 138 6.50 -4.55 9.00
N ILE A 139 5.20 -4.36 9.22
CA ILE A 139 4.58 -4.55 10.53
C ILE A 139 4.55 -6.02 10.95
N ALA A 140 4.57 -6.96 10.00
CA ALA A 140 4.66 -8.38 10.29
C ALA A 140 6.04 -8.76 10.84
N SER A 141 7.10 -8.16 10.33
CA SER A 141 8.47 -8.41 10.83
C SER A 141 8.63 -8.04 12.31
N HIS A 142 8.00 -6.96 12.74
CA HIS A 142 8.03 -6.56 14.17
C HIS A 142 7.38 -7.61 15.06
N ILE A 143 6.27 -8.20 14.62
CA ILE A 143 5.60 -9.27 15.36
C ILE A 143 6.49 -10.51 15.42
N THR A 144 7.07 -10.91 14.30
CA THR A 144 7.93 -12.08 14.17
C THR A 144 9.19 -11.95 15.05
N GLN A 145 9.79 -10.76 15.10
CA GLN A 145 10.95 -10.49 15.94
C GLN A 145 10.63 -10.58 17.43
N LYS A 146 9.46 -10.13 17.85
CA LYS A 146 9.01 -10.27 19.25
C LYS A 146 8.75 -11.71 19.64
N ASP A 147 8.24 -12.51 18.73
CA ASP A 147 7.94 -13.91 18.97
C ASP A 147 9.20 -14.77 19.04
N LYS A 148 10.33 -14.30 18.52
CA LYS A 148 11.62 -14.98 18.57
C LYS A 148 12.41 -14.73 19.85
N VAL A 149 11.97 -13.80 20.65
CA VAL A 149 12.56 -13.47 21.93
C VAL A 149 11.74 -14.07 23.06
#